data_d2bffea9ca94a8fb011eadfefc805ede
#
_entry.id   d2bffea9ca94a8fb011eadfefc805ede
#
_cell.length_a   1.000
_cell.length_b   1.000
_cell.length_c   1.000
_cell.angle_alpha   90.00
_cell.angle_beta   90.00
_cell.angle_gamma   90.00
#
_symmetry.space_group_name_H-M   'P 1'
#
loop_
_entity.id
_entity.type
_entity.pdbx_description
1 polymer ?
#
loop_
_entity_poly.entity_id
_entity_poly.type
_entity_poly.pdbx_seq_one_letter_code
_entity_poly.pdbx_strand_id
1 'polypeptide(L)'
;MSAIKSAFDIAKGPKDIDDATRRNAAVIDLQEKILAAQEAQATLIETVRELKARVASLETWETEKQRYELKDVGEGSLAYVTKEAMRGGEPPHQICARCFEHGRKSILQPNSRNWIRLLFCPECKTELRIGFETPTIA
;
A
#
# COMPACT_ATOMS: atom_id res chain seq x y z
N MET A 1 -12.95 -25.87 20.07
CA MET A 1 -13.22 -27.33 20.16
C MET A 1 -13.98 -27.70 21.44
N SER A 2 -13.59 -27.27 22.65
CA SER A 2 -14.27 -27.58 23.90
C SER A 2 -15.74 -27.07 23.99
N ALA A 3 -16.05 -25.91 23.41
CA ALA A 3 -17.38 -25.29 23.42
C ALA A 3 -18.41 -26.08 22.60
N ILE A 4 -18.06 -26.68 21.49
CA ILE A 4 -18.94 -27.54 20.67
C ILE A 4 -19.20 -28.84 21.37
N LYS A 5 -18.20 -29.41 22.05
CA LYS A 5 -18.32 -30.63 22.84
C LYS A 5 -19.26 -30.45 24.03
N SER A 6 -19.14 -29.34 24.76
CA SER A 6 -20.00 -28.98 25.86
C SER A 6 -21.48 -28.81 25.44
N ALA A 7 -21.75 -28.15 24.32
CA ALA A 7 -23.10 -28.01 23.77
C ALA A 7 -23.72 -29.35 23.36
N PHE A 8 -22.92 -30.28 22.83
CA PHE A 8 -23.33 -31.61 22.43
C PHE A 8 -23.67 -32.50 23.68
N ASP A 9 -22.87 -32.40 24.72
CA ASP A 9 -23.09 -33.14 25.98
C ASP A 9 -24.35 -32.67 26.67
N ILE A 10 -24.65 -31.38 26.66
CA ILE A 10 -25.91 -30.81 27.19
C ILE A 10 -27.13 -31.33 26.41
N ALA A 11 -27.01 -31.49 25.08
CA ALA A 11 -28.08 -32.00 24.21
C ALA A 11 -28.45 -33.49 24.47
N LYS A 12 -27.58 -34.24 25.16
CA LYS A 12 -27.79 -35.68 25.55
C LYS A 12 -28.46 -35.91 26.91
N GLY A 13 -28.83 -34.84 27.64
CA GLY A 13 -29.41 -34.94 28.98
C GLY A 13 -30.87 -35.47 29.02
N PRO A 14 -31.47 -35.72 30.25
CA PRO A 14 -32.80 -36.31 30.42
C PRO A 14 -33.93 -35.49 29.78
N LYS A 15 -35.06 -36.13 29.50
CA LYS A 15 -36.15 -35.63 28.64
C LYS A 15 -37.27 -34.87 29.38
N ASP A 16 -36.93 -34.00 30.31
CA ASP A 16 -37.91 -33.17 31.03
C ASP A 16 -37.99 -31.71 30.48
N ILE A 17 -38.90 -30.89 31.05
CA ILE A 17 -39.06 -29.47 30.69
C ILE A 17 -37.76 -28.69 30.90
N ASP A 18 -36.96 -29.01 31.91
CA ASP A 18 -35.65 -28.47 32.19
C ASP A 18 -34.66 -28.80 31.05
N ASP A 19 -34.79 -29.95 30.41
CA ASP A 19 -33.99 -30.33 29.24
C ASP A 19 -34.33 -29.54 28.03
N ALA A 20 -35.59 -29.20 27.76
CA ALA A 20 -35.99 -28.35 26.66
C ALA A 20 -35.39 -26.94 26.82
N THR A 21 -35.41 -26.41 28.05
CA THR A 21 -34.80 -25.11 28.38
C THR A 21 -33.27 -25.14 28.19
N ARG A 22 -32.63 -26.22 28.65
CA ARG A 22 -31.18 -26.42 28.47
C ARG A 22 -30.78 -26.55 27.00
N ARG A 23 -31.57 -27.29 26.20
CA ARG A 23 -31.34 -27.39 24.73
C ARG A 23 -31.47 -26.06 24.05
N ASN A 24 -32.48 -25.27 24.38
CA ASN A 24 -32.68 -23.95 23.82
C ASN A 24 -31.50 -23.01 24.16
N ALA A 25 -31.05 -23.04 25.42
CA ALA A 25 -29.87 -22.27 25.84
C ALA A 25 -28.60 -22.70 25.11
N ALA A 26 -28.40 -24.00 24.91
CA ALA A 26 -27.25 -24.52 24.13
C ALA A 26 -27.31 -24.14 22.67
N VAL A 27 -28.48 -24.12 22.05
CA VAL A 27 -28.69 -23.68 20.66
C VAL A 27 -28.37 -22.20 20.51
N ILE A 28 -28.85 -21.38 21.45
CA ILE A 28 -28.55 -19.93 21.44
C ILE A 28 -27.04 -19.67 21.57
N ASP A 29 -26.40 -20.34 22.54
CA ASP A 29 -24.94 -20.23 22.75
C ASP A 29 -24.16 -20.65 21.49
N LEU A 30 -24.56 -21.73 20.83
CA LEU A 30 -23.95 -22.19 19.59
C LEU A 30 -24.15 -21.19 18.44
N GLN A 31 -25.36 -20.64 18.33
CA GLN A 31 -25.65 -19.59 17.31
C GLN A 31 -24.80 -18.35 17.50
N GLU A 32 -24.63 -17.90 18.75
CA GLU A 32 -23.76 -16.77 19.08
C GLU A 32 -22.31 -17.04 18.71
N LYS A 33 -21.80 -18.23 18.96
CA LYS A 33 -20.45 -18.65 18.59
C LYS A 33 -20.25 -18.77 17.08
N ILE A 34 -21.22 -19.28 16.36
CA ILE A 34 -21.23 -19.35 14.91
C ILE A 34 -21.19 -17.94 14.32
N LEU A 35 -22.02 -17.04 14.84
CA LEU A 35 -22.04 -15.65 14.39
C LEU A 35 -20.70 -14.97 14.64
N ALA A 36 -20.12 -15.12 15.82
CA ALA A 36 -18.80 -14.58 16.15
C ALA A 36 -17.68 -15.15 15.24
N ALA A 37 -17.75 -16.46 14.94
CA ALA A 37 -16.83 -17.10 14.02
C ALA A 37 -16.97 -16.58 12.58
N GLN A 38 -18.20 -16.34 12.12
CA GLN A 38 -18.47 -15.75 10.80
C GLN A 38 -17.95 -14.32 10.70
N GLU A 39 -18.12 -13.51 11.74
CA GLU A 39 -17.58 -12.15 11.81
C GLU A 39 -16.05 -12.15 11.79
N ALA A 40 -15.42 -13.03 12.56
CA ALA A 40 -13.98 -13.20 12.57
C ALA A 40 -13.46 -13.65 11.18
N GLN A 41 -14.17 -14.56 10.52
CA GLN A 41 -13.86 -15.02 9.18
C GLN A 41 -13.95 -13.87 8.15
N ALA A 42 -14.99 -13.07 8.22
CA ALA A 42 -15.16 -11.91 7.34
C ALA A 42 -14.01 -10.91 7.51
N THR A 43 -13.62 -10.63 8.75
CA THR A 43 -12.48 -9.76 9.07
C THR A 43 -11.16 -10.31 8.50
N LEU A 44 -10.92 -11.62 8.65
CA LEU A 44 -9.75 -12.29 8.11
C LEU A 44 -9.70 -12.24 6.57
N ILE A 45 -10.82 -12.46 5.91
CA ILE A 45 -10.94 -12.38 4.44
C ILE A 45 -10.58 -10.97 3.97
N GLU A 46 -11.09 -9.94 4.64
CA GLU A 46 -10.77 -8.55 4.31
C GLU A 46 -9.27 -8.24 4.53
N THR A 47 -8.73 -8.66 5.65
CA THR A 47 -7.30 -8.51 5.96
C THR A 47 -6.41 -9.19 4.91
N VAL A 48 -6.75 -10.42 4.51
CA VAL A 48 -6.02 -11.15 3.45
C VAL A 48 -6.09 -10.40 2.12
N ARG A 49 -7.27 -9.87 1.77
CA ARG A 49 -7.47 -9.09 0.55
C ARG A 49 -6.60 -7.82 0.55
N GLU A 50 -6.58 -7.08 1.64
CA GLU A 50 -5.75 -5.89 1.82
C GLU A 50 -4.26 -6.22 1.73
N LEU A 51 -3.82 -7.28 2.43
CA LEU A 51 -2.43 -7.72 2.39
C LEU A 51 -1.99 -8.15 0.99
N LYS A 52 -2.83 -8.88 0.25
CA LYS A 52 -2.55 -9.25 -1.15
C LYS A 52 -2.42 -8.04 -2.06
N ALA A 53 -3.29 -7.04 -1.91
CA ALA A 53 -3.21 -5.79 -2.66
C ALA A 53 -1.92 -5.04 -2.35
N ARG A 54 -1.52 -5.00 -1.09
CA ARG A 54 -0.27 -4.39 -0.63
C ARG A 54 0.98 -5.07 -1.20
N VAL A 55 0.99 -6.41 -1.17
CA VAL A 55 2.08 -7.20 -1.76
C VAL A 55 2.20 -6.93 -3.25
N ALA A 56 1.10 -6.98 -4.00
CA ALA A 56 1.09 -6.68 -5.43
C ALA A 56 1.61 -5.27 -5.75
N SER A 57 1.22 -4.28 -4.96
CA SER A 57 1.72 -2.90 -5.09
C SER A 57 3.23 -2.79 -4.84
N LEU A 58 3.74 -3.46 -3.82
CA LEU A 58 5.18 -3.49 -3.52
C LEU A 58 5.99 -4.19 -4.62
N GLU A 59 5.52 -5.32 -5.14
CA GLU A 59 6.16 -6.04 -6.24
C GLU A 59 6.21 -5.20 -7.52
N THR A 60 5.13 -4.50 -7.84
CA THR A 60 5.07 -3.57 -8.97
C THR A 60 6.07 -2.44 -8.79
N TRP A 61 6.18 -1.89 -7.60
CA TRP A 61 7.14 -0.85 -7.28
C TRP A 61 8.60 -1.31 -7.40
N GLU A 62 8.92 -2.50 -6.90
CA GLU A 62 10.27 -3.07 -7.02
C GLU A 62 10.66 -3.28 -8.49
N THR A 63 9.73 -3.69 -9.33
CA THR A 63 9.94 -3.80 -10.77
C THR A 63 10.14 -2.43 -11.42
N GLU A 64 9.34 -1.47 -11.06
CA GLU A 64 9.43 -0.09 -11.57
C GLU A 64 10.77 0.57 -11.19
N LYS A 65 11.24 0.38 -9.96
CA LYS A 65 12.54 0.88 -9.49
C LYS A 65 13.70 0.49 -10.39
N GLN A 66 13.69 -0.71 -10.93
CA GLN A 66 14.78 -1.22 -11.78
C GLN A 66 14.97 -0.44 -13.07
N ARG A 67 13.95 0.30 -13.49
CA ARG A 67 13.98 1.15 -14.70
C ARG A 67 14.77 2.43 -14.51
N TYR A 68 15.05 2.83 -13.28
CA TYR A 68 15.65 4.11 -12.93
C TYR A 68 17.04 3.95 -12.33
N GLU A 69 17.85 4.96 -12.52
CA GLU A 69 19.18 5.11 -11.89
C GLU A 69 19.33 6.52 -11.31
N LEU A 70 20.04 6.62 -10.19
CA LEU A 70 20.31 7.90 -9.55
C LEU A 70 21.40 8.62 -10.31
N LYS A 71 21.14 9.87 -10.73
CA LYS A 71 22.10 10.72 -11.44
C LYS A 71 22.12 12.15 -10.89
N ASP A 72 23.24 12.80 -11.02
CA ASP A 72 23.36 14.25 -10.87
C ASP A 72 22.66 14.93 -12.06
N VAL A 73 21.66 15.73 -11.78
CA VAL A 73 20.86 16.45 -12.78
C VAL A 73 21.29 17.91 -12.93
N GLY A 74 22.29 18.32 -12.18
CA GLY A 74 22.90 19.64 -12.22
C GLY A 74 23.24 20.18 -10.84
N GLU A 75 24.37 20.84 -10.73
CA GLU A 75 24.87 21.48 -9.50
C GLU A 75 24.86 20.59 -8.24
N GLY A 76 25.11 19.29 -8.39
CA GLY A 76 25.09 18.32 -7.30
C GLY A 76 23.68 17.88 -6.85
N SER A 77 22.64 18.29 -7.57
CA SER A 77 21.27 17.85 -7.32
C SER A 77 21.04 16.44 -7.88
N LEU A 78 20.56 15.53 -7.03
CA LEU A 78 20.33 14.13 -7.39
C LEU A 78 18.88 13.87 -7.69
N ALA A 79 18.62 13.15 -8.78
CA ALA A 79 17.29 12.64 -9.15
C ALA A 79 17.43 11.26 -9.80
N TYR A 80 16.33 10.51 -9.81
CA TYR A 80 16.27 9.26 -10.54
C TYR A 80 15.87 9.51 -11.99
N VAL A 81 16.64 8.97 -12.92
CA VAL A 81 16.44 9.08 -14.36
C VAL A 81 16.17 7.72 -14.95
N THR A 82 15.32 7.63 -15.94
CA THR A 82 15.07 6.37 -16.65
C THR A 82 16.34 5.92 -17.36
N LYS A 83 16.74 4.67 -17.16
CA LYS A 83 17.84 4.06 -17.91
C LYS A 83 17.53 4.05 -19.39
N GLU A 84 18.50 4.38 -20.21
CA GLU A 84 18.32 4.53 -21.65
C GLU A 84 17.76 3.27 -22.32
N ALA A 85 18.27 2.09 -21.90
CA ALA A 85 17.80 0.79 -22.38
C ALA A 85 16.35 0.45 -21.99
N MET A 86 15.79 1.10 -20.98
CA MET A 86 14.45 0.83 -20.43
C MET A 86 13.44 1.95 -20.69
N ARG A 87 13.81 2.93 -21.52
CA ARG A 87 12.96 4.11 -21.80
C ARG A 87 11.66 3.75 -22.55
N GLY A 88 11.68 2.73 -23.41
CA GLY A 88 10.47 2.20 -24.06
C GLY A 88 9.64 3.21 -24.85
N GLY A 89 10.23 4.28 -25.37
CA GLY A 89 9.51 5.33 -26.11
C GLY A 89 8.88 6.43 -25.23
N GLU A 90 8.98 6.31 -23.91
CA GLU A 90 8.55 7.39 -23.00
C GLU A 90 9.46 8.62 -23.13
N PRO A 91 8.90 9.85 -23.03
CA PRO A 91 9.72 11.06 -23.00
C PRO A 91 10.66 11.03 -21.78
N PRO A 92 11.88 11.57 -21.92
CA PRO A 92 12.80 11.63 -20.79
C PRO A 92 12.19 12.42 -19.64
N HIS A 93 12.21 11.84 -18.45
CA HIS A 93 11.68 12.45 -17.23
C HIS A 93 12.57 12.10 -16.04
N GLN A 94 12.43 12.86 -14.99
CA GLN A 94 13.21 12.73 -13.77
C GLN A 94 12.27 12.56 -12.58
N ILE A 95 12.62 11.64 -11.69
CA ILE A 95 11.83 11.33 -10.50
C ILE A 95 12.51 11.91 -9.27
N CYS A 96 11.72 12.49 -8.38
CA CYS A 96 12.20 13.00 -7.11
C CYS A 96 12.83 11.87 -6.28
N ALA A 97 14.10 12.00 -5.91
CA ALA A 97 14.84 10.99 -5.14
C ALA A 97 14.18 10.71 -3.80
N ARG A 98 13.74 11.75 -3.10
CA ARG A 98 13.06 11.63 -1.81
C ARG A 98 11.75 10.85 -1.91
N CYS A 99 10.92 11.14 -2.89
CA CYS A 99 9.66 10.42 -3.10
C CYS A 99 9.92 8.97 -3.52
N PHE A 100 10.91 8.75 -4.38
CA PHE A 100 11.30 7.43 -4.86
C PHE A 100 11.73 6.50 -3.72
N GLU A 101 12.54 6.99 -2.79
CA GLU A 101 12.97 6.23 -1.61
C GLU A 101 11.80 5.88 -0.67
N HIS A 102 10.73 6.68 -0.68
CA HIS A 102 9.49 6.42 0.07
C HIS A 102 8.44 5.64 -0.72
N GLY A 103 8.82 5.00 -1.82
CA GLY A 103 7.94 4.16 -2.63
C GLY A 103 6.92 4.94 -3.47
N ARG A 104 7.18 6.20 -3.77
CA ARG A 104 6.29 7.06 -4.58
C ARG A 104 6.99 7.57 -5.83
N LYS A 105 6.30 7.42 -6.95
CA LYS A 105 6.77 7.95 -8.24
C LYS A 105 6.24 9.38 -8.41
N SER A 106 7.11 10.35 -8.23
CA SER A 106 6.79 11.76 -8.45
C SER A 106 7.72 12.36 -9.51
N ILE A 107 7.15 12.72 -10.63
CA ILE A 107 7.89 13.33 -11.76
C ILE A 107 8.22 14.79 -11.43
N LEU A 108 9.48 15.12 -11.46
CA LEU A 108 9.96 16.49 -11.26
C LEU A 108 9.52 17.38 -12.42
N GLN A 109 9.02 18.56 -12.07
CA GLN A 109 8.58 19.56 -13.04
C GLN A 109 9.62 20.67 -13.16
N PRO A 110 9.94 21.12 -14.37
CA PRO A 110 10.84 22.25 -14.56
C PRO A 110 10.19 23.52 -14.02
N ASN A 111 11.00 24.32 -13.35
CA ASN A 111 10.65 25.65 -12.85
C ASN A 111 11.83 26.59 -12.99
N SER A 112 11.58 27.87 -13.03
CA SER A 112 12.64 28.88 -12.98
C SER A 112 12.25 30.01 -12.05
N ARG A 113 13.25 30.53 -11.32
CA ARG A 113 13.08 31.68 -10.42
C ARG A 113 14.37 32.48 -10.39
N ASN A 114 14.29 33.77 -10.72
CA ASN A 114 15.45 34.67 -10.68
C ASN A 114 16.67 34.17 -11.47
N TRP A 115 16.44 33.69 -12.72
CA TRP A 115 17.46 33.12 -13.60
C TRP A 115 18.08 31.80 -13.11
N ILE A 116 17.50 31.20 -12.06
CA ILE A 116 17.88 29.90 -11.56
C ILE A 116 16.92 28.87 -12.13
N ARG A 117 17.48 27.85 -12.77
CA ARG A 117 16.73 26.68 -13.24
C ARG A 117 16.54 25.70 -12.09
N LEU A 118 15.31 25.34 -11.85
CA LEU A 118 14.91 24.45 -10.77
C LEU A 118 14.10 23.26 -11.30
N LEU A 119 14.19 22.17 -10.58
CA LEU A 119 13.23 21.06 -10.68
C LEU A 119 12.39 21.02 -9.40
N PHE A 120 11.10 21.00 -9.57
CA PHE A 120 10.14 21.03 -8.45
C PHE A 120 9.39 19.70 -8.34
N CYS A 121 9.30 19.16 -7.13
CA CYS A 121 8.49 17.99 -6.85
C CYS A 121 7.08 18.39 -6.40
N PRO A 122 6.03 18.04 -7.13
CA PRO A 122 4.66 18.39 -6.75
C PRO A 122 4.18 17.68 -5.46
N GLU A 123 4.75 16.52 -5.14
CA GLU A 123 4.37 15.73 -3.96
C GLU A 123 5.00 16.27 -2.67
N CYS A 124 6.32 16.24 -2.59
CA CYS A 124 7.03 16.63 -1.36
C CYS A 124 7.48 18.09 -1.32
N LYS A 125 7.18 18.88 -2.38
CA LYS A 125 7.52 20.30 -2.50
C LYS A 125 9.03 20.61 -2.50
N THR A 126 9.88 19.60 -2.67
CA THR A 126 11.33 19.80 -2.79
C THR A 126 11.66 20.50 -4.08
N GLU A 127 12.52 21.50 -4.02
CA GLU A 127 13.11 22.18 -5.16
C GLU A 127 14.59 21.76 -5.31
N LEU A 128 14.98 21.38 -6.51
CA LEU A 128 16.35 21.01 -6.85
C LEU A 128 16.90 22.04 -7.82
N ARG A 129 18.03 22.64 -7.49
CA ARG A 129 18.71 23.57 -8.36
C ARG A 129 19.54 22.80 -9.39
N ILE A 130 19.37 23.14 -10.68
CA ILE A 130 20.02 22.42 -11.77
C ILE A 130 20.88 23.32 -12.66
N GLY A 131 20.98 24.60 -12.34
CA GLY A 131 21.79 25.56 -13.08
C GLY A 131 21.16 26.93 -13.20
N PHE A 132 21.70 27.72 -14.09
CA PHE A 132 21.20 29.05 -14.40
C PHE A 132 20.64 29.12 -15.83
N GLU A 133 19.66 30.00 -16.04
CA GLU A 133 19.24 30.35 -17.38
C GLU A 133 20.32 31.27 -18.01
N THR A 134 20.82 30.89 -19.16
CA THR A 134 21.63 31.81 -19.95
C THR A 134 20.69 32.84 -20.58
N PRO A 135 20.89 34.15 -20.35
CA PRO A 135 20.08 35.13 -21.03
C PRO A 135 20.30 34.96 -22.54
N THR A 136 19.21 34.66 -23.25
CA THR A 136 19.24 34.66 -24.70
C THR A 136 19.42 36.13 -25.14
N ILE A 137 20.61 36.51 -25.49
CA ILE A 137 20.87 37.79 -26.15
C ILE A 137 20.25 37.67 -27.53
N ALA A 138 19.10 38.28 -27.70
CA ALA A 138 18.45 38.40 -29.00
C ALA A 138 19.17 39.41 -29.84
#